data_327d619c6da6d7719b2d5eff7d6dcb13
#
_entry.id   327d619c6da6d7719b2d5eff7d6dcb13
#
_cell.length_a   1.000
_cell.length_b   1.000
_cell.length_c   1.000
_cell.angle_alpha   90.00
_cell.angle_beta   90.00
_cell.angle_gamma   90.00
#
_symmetry.space_group_name_H-M   'P 1'
#
loop_
_entity.id
_entity.type
_entity.pdbx_description
1 polymer ?
#
loop_
_entity_poly.entity_id
_entity_poly.type
_entity_poly.pdbx_seq_one_letter_code
_entity_poly.pdbx_strand_id
1 'polypeptide(L)'
;MKDVIIAAHRGDQTHYPESTLPALDTAARMGVDAVEVDLHMSRDGVVYLMHDHTVDRTTNGTGKTHELDWAYLSTLDAGSWFDPKFAGLRIPTLEEVLTWAEQYDGLVINWELKDYPHTCGEEHALRCAQQLVRGIFAHGLQGRSMINSFSSRLLEYCDKLAFHTVPIHGQGVGDTCRMFGDMTRPPESYWAWACLYNSKGGTLAEKENFDLCKSMGILPCVCLPENKAVYREAVERGCKMFTCNDPRKALEIMRELGLR
;
A
#
# COMPACT_ATOMS: atom_id res chain seq x y z
N MET A 1 -6.59 14.65 -14.24
CA MET A 1 -6.00 13.45 -13.60
C MET A 1 -5.10 12.82 -14.64
N LYS A 2 -3.90 12.39 -14.30
CA LYS A 2 -3.03 11.66 -15.24
C LYS A 2 -3.73 10.36 -15.61
N ASP A 3 -3.55 9.88 -16.86
CA ASP A 3 -4.24 8.67 -17.31
C ASP A 3 -3.80 7.39 -16.60
N VAL A 4 -2.55 7.39 -16.09
CA VAL A 4 -1.95 6.28 -15.34
C VAL A 4 -1.18 6.83 -14.13
N ILE A 5 -1.43 6.25 -12.97
CA ILE A 5 -0.82 6.58 -11.68
C ILE A 5 0.44 5.76 -11.45
N ILE A 6 1.51 6.39 -10.95
CA ILE A 6 2.70 5.69 -10.43
C ILE A 6 2.68 5.79 -8.92
N ALA A 7 2.59 4.65 -8.25
CA ALA A 7 2.67 4.49 -6.81
C ALA A 7 4.03 3.87 -6.43
N ALA A 8 4.77 4.53 -5.55
CA ALA A 8 6.02 4.00 -5.02
C ALA A 8 5.73 3.01 -3.88
N HIS A 9 6.07 1.73 -4.07
CA HIS A 9 5.88 0.64 -3.12
C HIS A 9 6.82 0.81 -1.92
N ARG A 10 6.30 1.11 -0.75
CA ARG A 10 7.06 1.39 0.48
C ARG A 10 8.04 2.57 0.34
N GLY A 11 7.73 3.51 -0.57
CA GLY A 11 8.62 4.60 -0.95
C GLY A 11 9.66 4.23 -2.02
N ASP A 12 10.80 4.93 -2.08
CA ASP A 12 11.95 4.62 -2.96
C ASP A 12 12.80 3.50 -2.33
N GLN A 13 12.23 2.31 -2.20
CA GLN A 13 12.87 1.18 -1.52
C GLN A 13 14.09 0.60 -2.23
N THR A 14 14.35 1.03 -3.46
CA THR A 14 15.57 0.63 -4.18
C THR A 14 16.81 1.37 -3.69
N HIS A 15 16.64 2.58 -3.17
CA HIS A 15 17.75 3.46 -2.77
C HIS A 15 17.73 3.82 -1.28
N TYR A 16 16.62 3.56 -0.59
CA TYR A 16 16.41 3.85 0.83
C TYR A 16 15.80 2.63 1.53
N PRO A 17 15.97 2.48 2.85
CA PRO A 17 15.27 1.44 3.61
C PRO A 17 13.75 1.59 3.43
N GLU A 18 13.08 0.49 3.04
CA GLU A 18 11.63 0.47 2.84
C GLU A 18 10.86 0.95 4.08
N SER A 19 9.67 1.52 3.86
CA SER A 19 8.76 1.93 4.95
C SER A 19 9.37 2.93 5.94
N THR A 20 10.31 3.77 5.50
CA THR A 20 10.89 4.86 6.29
C THR A 20 10.52 6.22 5.71
N LEU A 21 10.46 7.27 6.55
CA LEU A 21 10.16 8.62 6.07
C LEU A 21 11.11 9.11 4.97
N PRO A 22 12.44 8.87 5.01
CA PRO A 22 13.31 9.22 3.88
C PRO A 22 12.97 8.52 2.56
N ALA A 23 12.52 7.25 2.60
CA ALA A 23 12.08 6.54 1.39
C ALA A 23 10.81 7.16 0.81
N LEU A 24 9.83 7.49 1.65
CA LEU A 24 8.58 8.13 1.25
C LEU A 24 8.83 9.54 0.70
N ASP A 25 9.62 10.34 1.41
CA ASP A 25 9.96 11.73 1.05
C ASP A 25 10.69 11.80 -0.30
N THR A 26 11.66 10.89 -0.51
CA THR A 26 12.38 10.82 -1.78
C THR A 26 11.45 10.46 -2.94
N ALA A 27 10.56 9.48 -2.77
CA ALA A 27 9.58 9.11 -3.79
C ALA A 27 8.64 10.29 -4.11
N ALA A 28 8.11 10.97 -3.09
CA ALA A 28 7.24 12.13 -3.27
C ALA A 28 7.93 13.27 -4.04
N ARG A 29 9.19 13.60 -3.69
CA ARG A 29 10.00 14.61 -4.37
C ARG A 29 10.34 14.28 -5.82
N MET A 30 10.38 13.00 -6.19
CA MET A 30 10.53 12.58 -7.59
C MET A 30 9.28 12.86 -8.44
N GLY A 31 8.15 13.18 -7.81
CA GLY A 31 6.89 13.48 -8.48
C GLY A 31 6.09 12.22 -8.85
N VAL A 32 6.17 11.15 -8.05
CA VAL A 32 5.20 10.05 -8.13
C VAL A 32 3.80 10.57 -7.79
N ASP A 33 2.78 9.85 -8.20
CA ASP A 33 1.39 10.25 -7.95
C ASP A 33 0.87 9.70 -6.61
N ALA A 34 1.45 8.57 -6.19
CA ALA A 34 1.10 7.94 -4.93
C ALA A 34 2.33 7.30 -4.26
N VAL A 35 2.24 7.09 -2.96
CA VAL A 35 3.09 6.17 -2.21
C VAL A 35 2.22 5.09 -1.57
N GLU A 36 2.75 3.90 -1.49
CA GLU A 36 2.10 2.81 -0.78
C GLU A 36 2.87 2.53 0.51
N VAL A 37 2.15 2.22 1.58
CA VAL A 37 2.70 1.98 2.92
C VAL A 37 1.93 0.86 3.62
N ASP A 38 2.69 0.01 4.35
CA ASP A 38 2.18 -1.12 5.10
C ASP A 38 2.02 -0.78 6.58
N LEU A 39 0.90 -1.14 7.19
CA LEU A 39 0.57 -0.80 8.56
C LEU A 39 0.39 -2.03 9.44
N HIS A 40 1.04 -2.00 10.59
CA HIS A 40 0.82 -2.85 11.75
C HIS A 40 0.50 -2.02 12.98
N MET A 41 -0.07 -2.65 14.00
CA MET A 41 -0.28 -2.05 15.32
C MET A 41 0.48 -2.84 16.38
N SER A 42 1.18 -2.14 17.29
CA SER A 42 1.84 -2.74 18.44
C SER A 42 0.83 -3.35 19.42
N ARG A 43 1.31 -4.22 20.33
CA ARG A 43 0.48 -4.83 21.36
C ARG A 43 -0.26 -3.79 22.23
N ASP A 44 0.41 -2.68 22.54
CA ASP A 44 -0.13 -1.58 23.34
C ASP A 44 -0.89 -0.52 22.53
N GLY A 45 -1.01 -0.71 21.19
CA GLY A 45 -1.98 0.01 20.35
C GLY A 45 -1.44 1.19 19.56
N VAL A 46 -0.14 1.29 19.30
CA VAL A 46 0.45 2.28 18.40
C VAL A 46 0.50 1.71 16.98
N VAL A 47 -0.07 2.41 16.00
CA VAL A 47 0.01 2.02 14.58
C VAL A 47 1.29 2.58 13.97
N TYR A 48 2.02 1.73 13.21
CA TYR A 48 3.32 2.04 12.64
C TYR A 48 3.56 1.34 11.30
N LEU A 49 4.60 1.75 10.57
CA LEU A 49 4.96 1.19 9.27
C LEU A 49 5.84 -0.04 9.41
N MET A 50 5.39 -1.15 8.83
CA MET A 50 6.14 -2.40 8.69
C MET A 50 5.43 -3.27 7.66
N HIS A 51 6.19 -3.93 6.78
CA HIS A 51 5.59 -4.86 5.82
C HIS A 51 5.39 -6.26 6.39
N ASP A 52 6.45 -6.82 6.97
CA ASP A 52 6.44 -8.21 7.46
C ASP A 52 5.67 -8.32 8.78
N HIS A 53 5.16 -9.51 9.07
CA HIS A 53 4.53 -9.80 10.37
C HIS A 53 5.53 -9.95 11.53
N THR A 54 6.84 -9.78 11.23
CA THR A 54 7.93 -9.73 12.22
C THR A 54 8.85 -8.57 11.91
N VAL A 55 9.59 -8.09 12.90
CA VAL A 55 10.53 -6.96 12.74
C VAL A 55 11.92 -7.39 12.28
N ASP A 56 12.16 -8.70 12.12
CA ASP A 56 13.48 -9.31 11.99
C ASP A 56 14.24 -8.91 10.72
N ARG A 57 13.56 -8.77 9.56
CA ARG A 57 14.21 -8.53 8.28
C ARG A 57 14.70 -7.10 8.12
N THR A 58 13.94 -6.14 8.59
CA THR A 58 14.15 -4.71 8.31
C THR A 58 14.53 -3.90 9.55
N THR A 59 14.85 -4.58 10.66
CA THR A 59 15.36 -3.94 11.87
C THR A 59 16.46 -4.78 12.54
N ASN A 60 17.06 -4.22 13.57
CA ASN A 60 17.99 -4.94 14.47
C ASN A 60 17.28 -5.70 15.61
N GLY A 61 15.95 -5.75 15.60
CA GLY A 61 15.13 -6.46 16.57
C GLY A 61 14.62 -7.81 16.10
N THR A 62 13.86 -8.49 16.95
CA THR A 62 13.20 -9.77 16.64
C THR A 62 11.81 -9.83 17.26
N GLY A 63 10.89 -10.54 16.63
CA GLY A 63 9.56 -10.83 17.15
C GLY A 63 8.41 -10.39 16.24
N LYS A 64 7.20 -10.86 16.59
CA LYS A 64 6.02 -10.54 15.81
C LYS A 64 5.51 -9.13 16.11
N THR A 65 5.13 -8.43 15.07
CA THR A 65 4.68 -7.04 15.09
C THR A 65 3.62 -6.76 16.15
N HIS A 66 2.57 -7.56 16.22
CA HIS A 66 1.44 -7.39 17.14
C HIS A 66 1.67 -7.91 18.58
N GLU A 67 2.81 -8.59 18.83
CA GLU A 67 3.18 -9.11 20.16
C GLU A 67 4.16 -8.18 20.90
N LEU A 68 4.70 -7.16 20.22
CA LEU A 68 5.71 -6.23 20.75
C LEU A 68 5.06 -4.89 21.19
N ASP A 69 5.54 -4.31 22.30
CA ASP A 69 5.13 -2.98 22.73
C ASP A 69 5.88 -1.88 21.99
N TRP A 70 5.25 -0.73 21.83
CA TRP A 70 5.85 0.42 21.17
C TRP A 70 7.13 0.89 21.86
N ALA A 71 7.20 0.78 23.18
CA ALA A 71 8.42 1.11 23.93
C ALA A 71 9.67 0.36 23.42
N TYR A 72 9.52 -0.89 22.97
CA TYR A 72 10.60 -1.65 22.33
C TYR A 72 10.74 -1.28 20.86
N LEU A 73 9.66 -1.29 20.09
CA LEU A 73 9.64 -1.02 18.64
C LEU A 73 10.29 0.33 18.30
N SER A 74 10.03 1.37 19.11
CA SER A 74 10.57 2.71 18.92
C SER A 74 12.09 2.82 19.10
N THR A 75 12.72 1.81 19.70
CA THR A 75 14.20 1.77 19.90
C THR A 75 14.92 1.08 18.74
N LEU A 76 14.20 0.40 17.87
CA LEU A 76 14.79 -0.39 16.78
C LEU A 76 15.38 0.48 15.69
N ASP A 77 16.52 0.05 15.15
CA ASP A 77 17.14 0.63 13.98
C ASP A 77 16.53 -0.02 12.72
N ALA A 78 15.81 0.76 11.92
CA ALA A 78 15.17 0.36 10.69
C ALA A 78 15.98 0.72 9.43
N GLY A 79 17.23 1.16 9.58
CA GLY A 79 18.05 1.62 8.44
C GLY A 79 19.30 0.81 8.19
N SER A 80 20.02 0.38 9.21
CA SER A 80 21.35 -0.27 9.10
C SER A 80 21.34 -1.58 8.30
N TRP A 81 20.21 -2.30 8.28
CA TRP A 81 20.06 -3.53 7.49
C TRP A 81 20.22 -3.29 5.98
N PHE A 82 19.84 -2.09 5.52
CA PHE A 82 19.91 -1.70 4.11
C PHE A 82 21.31 -1.19 3.75
N ASP A 83 21.82 -0.23 4.52
CA ASP A 83 23.17 0.34 4.37
C ASP A 83 23.57 1.04 5.68
N PRO A 84 24.80 0.90 6.17
CA PRO A 84 25.28 1.56 7.40
C PRO A 84 25.07 3.07 7.44
N LYS A 85 25.02 3.75 6.30
CA LYS A 85 24.75 5.21 6.23
C LYS A 85 23.35 5.60 6.74
N PHE A 86 22.43 4.65 6.81
CA PHE A 86 21.08 4.83 7.33
C PHE A 86 20.92 4.41 8.80
N ALA A 87 22.02 4.12 9.48
CA ALA A 87 21.99 3.76 10.90
C ALA A 87 21.22 4.79 11.74
N GLY A 88 20.39 4.31 12.65
CA GLY A 88 19.58 5.14 13.54
C GLY A 88 18.25 5.63 12.95
N LEU A 89 17.89 5.26 11.73
CA LEU A 89 16.52 5.47 11.26
C LEU A 89 15.55 4.64 12.10
N ARG A 90 14.44 5.26 12.48
CA ARG A 90 13.40 4.61 13.29
C ARG A 90 12.23 4.16 12.41
N ILE A 91 11.46 3.24 12.96
CA ILE A 91 10.16 2.83 12.40
C ILE A 91 9.20 4.03 12.53
N PRO A 92 8.61 4.54 11.44
CA PRO A 92 7.65 5.64 11.53
C PRO A 92 6.30 5.19 12.10
N THR A 93 5.69 6.03 12.92
CA THR A 93 4.28 5.87 13.35
C THR A 93 3.32 6.32 12.25
N LEU A 94 2.06 5.87 12.32
CA LEU A 94 0.98 6.39 11.48
C LEU A 94 0.87 7.91 11.57
N GLU A 95 0.94 8.47 12.78
CA GLU A 95 0.83 9.92 13.01
C GLU A 95 1.96 10.71 12.32
N GLU A 96 3.19 10.20 12.37
CA GLU A 96 4.33 10.83 11.67
C GLU A 96 4.14 10.81 10.14
N VAL A 97 3.57 9.73 9.59
CA VAL A 97 3.29 9.62 8.15
C VAL A 97 2.12 10.50 7.73
N LEU A 98 1.05 10.58 8.54
CA LEU A 98 -0.08 11.47 8.29
C LEU A 98 0.39 12.95 8.27
N THR A 99 1.17 13.37 9.26
CA THR A 99 1.78 14.70 9.34
C THR A 99 2.72 14.97 8.16
N TRP A 100 3.53 13.97 7.78
CA TRP A 100 4.39 14.08 6.59
C TRP A 100 3.56 14.24 5.31
N ALA A 101 2.47 13.50 5.16
CA ALA A 101 1.62 13.55 3.96
C ALA A 101 0.94 14.92 3.75
N GLU A 102 0.69 15.69 4.81
CA GLU A 102 0.15 17.05 4.72
C GLU A 102 1.04 18.01 3.92
N GLN A 103 2.36 17.73 3.88
CA GLN A 103 3.33 18.58 3.20
C GLN A 103 3.29 18.45 1.67
N TYR A 104 2.56 17.46 1.13
CA TYR A 104 2.53 17.14 -0.30
C TYR A 104 1.13 17.27 -0.88
N ASP A 105 0.86 18.40 -1.53
CA ASP A 105 -0.40 18.58 -2.24
C ASP A 105 -0.54 17.60 -3.41
N GLY A 106 -1.68 16.89 -3.47
CA GLY A 106 -2.00 15.97 -4.57
C GLY A 106 -1.33 14.59 -4.51
N LEU A 107 -0.43 14.33 -3.55
CA LEU A 107 0.12 13.00 -3.34
C LEU A 107 -0.94 12.09 -2.70
N VAL A 108 -1.20 10.96 -3.32
CA VAL A 108 -2.12 9.93 -2.80
C VAL A 108 -1.35 8.96 -1.91
N ILE A 109 -1.94 8.56 -0.78
CA ILE A 109 -1.38 7.52 0.08
C ILE A 109 -2.24 6.27 -0.05
N ASN A 110 -1.62 5.15 -0.42
CA ASN A 110 -2.23 3.82 -0.45
C ASN A 110 -1.85 3.09 0.85
N TRP A 111 -2.77 3.02 1.79
CA TRP A 111 -2.58 2.44 3.11
C TRP A 111 -2.92 0.96 3.10
N GLU A 112 -1.94 0.07 3.22
CA GLU A 112 -2.18 -1.37 3.31
C GLU A 112 -2.23 -1.82 4.78
N LEU A 113 -3.38 -2.36 5.21
CA LEU A 113 -3.56 -2.96 6.52
C LEU A 113 -3.06 -4.42 6.51
N LYS A 114 -2.00 -4.70 7.27
CA LYS A 114 -1.35 -6.02 7.38
C LYS A 114 -1.80 -6.83 8.59
N ASP A 115 -2.42 -6.22 9.58
CA ASP A 115 -2.95 -6.91 10.74
C ASP A 115 -4.25 -7.61 10.38
N TYR A 116 -4.14 -8.88 9.97
CA TYR A 116 -5.30 -9.66 9.56
C TYR A 116 -5.99 -10.33 10.76
N PRO A 117 -7.34 -10.43 10.78
CA PRO A 117 -8.07 -11.07 11.87
C PRO A 117 -7.60 -12.48 12.23
N HIS A 118 -7.15 -13.25 11.24
CA HIS A 118 -6.66 -14.62 11.45
C HIS A 118 -5.22 -14.70 12.00
N THR A 119 -4.45 -13.59 11.97
CA THR A 119 -3.07 -13.55 12.47
C THR A 119 -2.95 -12.95 13.85
N CYS A 120 -3.67 -11.85 14.13
CA CYS A 120 -3.55 -11.08 15.37
C CYS A 120 -4.85 -10.97 16.17
N GLY A 121 -5.93 -11.62 15.71
CA GLY A 121 -7.27 -11.52 16.29
C GLY A 121 -8.08 -10.34 15.75
N GLU A 122 -9.41 -10.53 15.70
CA GLU A 122 -10.32 -9.55 15.08
C GLU A 122 -10.30 -8.20 15.79
N GLU A 123 -10.31 -8.19 17.12
CA GLU A 123 -10.32 -6.92 17.88
C GLU A 123 -9.09 -6.07 17.57
N HIS A 124 -7.89 -6.66 17.56
CA HIS A 124 -6.65 -5.97 17.23
C HIS A 124 -6.69 -5.43 15.80
N ALA A 125 -7.05 -6.25 14.83
CA ALA A 125 -7.14 -5.88 13.42
C ALA A 125 -8.12 -4.73 13.18
N LEU A 126 -9.31 -4.77 13.77
CA LEU A 126 -10.31 -3.71 13.65
C LEU A 126 -9.90 -2.42 14.37
N ARG A 127 -9.16 -2.50 15.49
CA ARG A 127 -8.61 -1.31 16.17
C ARG A 127 -7.56 -0.62 15.31
N CYS A 128 -6.66 -1.36 14.66
CA CYS A 128 -5.70 -0.82 13.70
C CYS A 128 -6.42 -0.08 12.56
N ALA A 129 -7.38 -0.72 11.92
CA ALA A 129 -8.19 -0.13 10.86
C ALA A 129 -8.96 1.13 11.32
N GLN A 130 -9.51 1.12 12.53
CA GLN A 130 -10.21 2.28 13.09
C GLN A 130 -9.26 3.47 13.31
N GLN A 131 -8.04 3.24 13.81
CA GLN A 131 -7.06 4.30 13.99
C GLN A 131 -6.64 4.90 12.65
N LEU A 132 -6.40 4.06 11.62
CA LEU A 132 -6.11 4.55 10.28
C LEU A 132 -7.22 5.48 9.75
N VAL A 133 -8.47 5.02 9.75
CA VAL A 133 -9.58 5.83 9.23
C VAL A 133 -9.73 7.13 10.02
N ARG A 134 -9.65 7.09 11.35
CA ARG A 134 -9.69 8.30 12.21
C ARG A 134 -8.55 9.26 11.87
N GLY A 135 -7.33 8.77 11.69
CA GLY A 135 -6.18 9.57 11.31
C GLY A 135 -6.38 10.24 9.95
N ILE A 136 -6.83 9.50 8.93
CA ILE A 136 -7.14 10.05 7.60
C ILE A 136 -8.11 11.23 7.71
N PHE A 137 -9.17 11.10 8.52
CA PHE A 137 -10.14 12.18 8.70
C PHE A 137 -9.59 13.35 9.51
N ALA A 138 -8.84 13.08 10.58
CA ALA A 138 -8.26 14.12 11.43
C ALA A 138 -7.28 15.03 10.68
N HIS A 139 -6.54 14.46 9.71
CA HIS A 139 -5.58 15.19 8.87
C HIS A 139 -6.17 15.66 7.53
N GLY A 140 -7.48 15.49 7.29
CA GLY A 140 -8.14 15.96 6.06
C GLY A 140 -7.66 15.26 4.78
N LEU A 141 -7.20 14.00 4.88
CA LEU A 141 -6.57 13.24 3.78
C LEU A 141 -7.55 12.38 2.99
N GLN A 142 -8.88 12.43 3.23
CA GLN A 142 -9.87 11.55 2.61
C GLN A 142 -9.77 11.57 1.07
N GLY A 143 -9.62 12.75 0.48
CA GLY A 143 -9.51 12.93 -0.96
C GLY A 143 -8.17 12.48 -1.57
N ARG A 144 -7.21 12.09 -0.73
CA ARG A 144 -5.84 11.69 -1.10
C ARG A 144 -5.41 10.38 -0.45
N SER A 145 -6.38 9.56 -0.07
CA SER A 145 -6.14 8.24 0.53
C SER A 145 -6.86 7.15 -0.26
N MET A 146 -6.29 5.97 -0.26
CA MET A 146 -6.97 4.72 -0.58
C MET A 146 -6.60 3.67 0.46
N ILE A 147 -7.52 2.79 0.80
CA ILE A 147 -7.28 1.74 1.80
C ILE A 147 -7.20 0.40 1.11
N ASN A 148 -6.15 -0.32 1.40
CA ASN A 148 -5.78 -1.61 0.84
C ASN A 148 -5.67 -2.67 1.92
N SER A 149 -6.03 -3.88 1.62
CA SER A 149 -5.78 -5.06 2.46
C SER A 149 -6.08 -6.35 1.70
N PHE A 150 -5.48 -7.46 2.11
CA PHE A 150 -5.88 -8.80 1.69
C PHE A 150 -7.08 -9.35 2.47
N SER A 151 -7.53 -8.66 3.53
CA SER A 151 -8.69 -9.05 4.33
C SER A 151 -9.97 -8.37 3.85
N SER A 152 -10.92 -9.15 3.33
CA SER A 152 -12.25 -8.63 2.96
C SER A 152 -12.95 -8.01 4.17
N ARG A 153 -12.80 -8.62 5.35
CA ARG A 153 -13.36 -8.12 6.61
C ARG A 153 -12.88 -6.70 6.95
N LEU A 154 -11.57 -6.43 6.76
CA LEU A 154 -11.01 -5.10 7.01
C LEU A 154 -11.48 -4.08 5.98
N LEU A 155 -11.50 -4.44 4.69
CA LEU A 155 -11.94 -3.53 3.64
C LEU A 155 -13.40 -3.13 3.80
N GLU A 156 -14.30 -4.09 4.08
CA GLU A 156 -15.72 -3.81 4.35
C GLU A 156 -15.92 -2.95 5.61
N TYR A 157 -15.10 -3.18 6.64
CA TYR A 157 -15.14 -2.39 7.87
C TYR A 157 -14.69 -0.95 7.61
N CYS A 158 -13.55 -0.76 6.91
CA CYS A 158 -13.03 0.56 6.56
C CYS A 158 -13.99 1.34 5.67
N ASP A 159 -14.58 0.69 4.66
CA ASP A 159 -15.52 1.33 3.75
C ASP A 159 -16.74 1.92 4.51
N LYS A 160 -17.31 1.14 5.44
CA LYS A 160 -18.40 1.60 6.30
C LYS A 160 -17.96 2.73 7.23
N LEU A 161 -16.79 2.57 7.88
CA LEU A 161 -16.28 3.54 8.84
C LEU A 161 -15.90 4.87 8.17
N ALA A 162 -15.44 4.81 6.93
CA ALA A 162 -15.12 5.98 6.11
C ALA A 162 -16.34 6.56 5.37
N PHE A 163 -17.56 6.09 5.66
CA PHE A 163 -18.78 6.55 5.01
C PHE A 163 -18.73 6.49 3.47
N HIS A 164 -18.05 5.48 2.92
CA HIS A 164 -17.82 5.29 1.48
C HIS A 164 -17.09 6.47 0.79
N THR A 165 -16.32 7.26 1.53
CA THR A 165 -15.62 8.45 1.00
C THR A 165 -14.15 8.23 0.72
N VAL A 166 -13.56 7.15 1.24
CA VAL A 166 -12.16 6.76 0.97
C VAL A 166 -12.15 5.57 0.01
N PRO A 167 -11.50 5.67 -1.16
CA PRO A 167 -11.41 4.57 -2.12
C PRO A 167 -10.86 3.28 -1.52
N ILE A 168 -11.53 2.16 -1.78
CA ILE A 168 -11.09 0.83 -1.38
C ILE A 168 -10.32 0.17 -2.53
N HIS A 169 -9.19 -0.46 -2.20
CA HIS A 169 -8.32 -1.16 -3.11
C HIS A 169 -8.25 -2.64 -2.72
N GLY A 170 -8.90 -3.49 -3.49
CA GLY A 170 -8.93 -4.94 -3.28
C GLY A 170 -7.76 -5.67 -3.94
N GLN A 171 -7.59 -6.94 -3.60
CA GLN A 171 -6.49 -7.78 -4.05
C GLN A 171 -6.97 -8.84 -5.05
N GLY A 172 -7.08 -8.42 -6.32
CA GLY A 172 -7.48 -9.24 -7.44
C GLY A 172 -8.98 -9.43 -7.60
N VAL A 173 -9.39 -9.74 -8.82
CA VAL A 173 -10.75 -10.11 -9.19
C VAL A 173 -10.73 -11.45 -9.95
N GLY A 174 -11.85 -12.15 -10.00
CA GLY A 174 -11.94 -13.43 -10.72
C GLY A 174 -10.90 -14.44 -10.21
N ASP A 175 -10.16 -15.05 -11.12
CA ASP A 175 -9.11 -16.05 -10.82
C ASP A 175 -7.82 -15.43 -10.23
N THR A 176 -7.67 -14.12 -10.27
CA THR A 176 -6.56 -13.41 -9.65
C THR A 176 -6.84 -13.02 -8.18
N CYS A 177 -8.04 -13.27 -7.67
CA CYS A 177 -8.45 -12.88 -6.32
C CYS A 177 -7.58 -13.55 -5.26
N ARG A 178 -7.00 -12.74 -4.36
CA ARG A 178 -6.16 -13.17 -3.22
C ARG A 178 -6.71 -12.72 -1.88
N MET A 179 -8.00 -12.38 -1.85
CA MET A 179 -8.64 -11.94 -0.62
C MET A 179 -8.78 -13.07 0.40
N PHE A 180 -8.54 -12.74 1.68
CA PHE A 180 -8.80 -13.63 2.81
C PHE A 180 -10.19 -13.36 3.40
N GLY A 181 -10.85 -14.43 3.86
CA GLY A 181 -12.17 -14.39 4.49
C GLY A 181 -13.32 -14.22 3.49
N ASP A 182 -14.51 -14.36 4.00
CA ASP A 182 -15.74 -14.26 3.21
C ASP A 182 -16.03 -12.80 2.87
N MET A 183 -16.20 -12.50 1.60
CA MET A 183 -16.75 -11.22 1.15
C MET A 183 -18.26 -11.23 1.37
N THR A 184 -18.76 -10.37 2.25
CA THR A 184 -20.21 -10.25 2.49
C THR A 184 -20.90 -9.34 1.47
N ARG A 185 -20.11 -8.56 0.73
CA ARG A 185 -20.55 -7.64 -0.32
C ARG A 185 -19.76 -7.92 -1.61
N PRO A 186 -20.38 -7.82 -2.79
CA PRO A 186 -19.67 -7.98 -4.04
C PRO A 186 -18.67 -6.81 -4.25
N PRO A 187 -17.47 -7.07 -4.80
CA PRO A 187 -16.42 -6.07 -5.02
C PRO A 187 -16.91 -4.79 -5.70
N GLU A 188 -17.71 -4.92 -6.76
CA GLU A 188 -18.26 -3.80 -7.53
C GLU A 188 -19.14 -2.84 -6.71
N SER A 189 -19.56 -3.26 -5.53
CA SER A 189 -20.40 -2.41 -4.66
C SER A 189 -19.60 -1.41 -3.81
N TYR A 190 -18.25 -1.59 -3.69
CA TYR A 190 -17.44 -0.75 -2.81
C TYR A 190 -15.96 -0.64 -3.17
N TRP A 191 -15.41 -1.46 -4.10
CA TRP A 191 -14.03 -1.28 -4.55
C TRP A 191 -13.94 -0.23 -5.64
N ALA A 192 -13.00 0.69 -5.48
CA ALA A 192 -12.60 1.61 -6.54
C ALA A 192 -11.44 1.04 -7.37
N TRP A 193 -10.58 0.22 -6.75
CA TRP A 193 -9.35 -0.33 -7.33
C TRP A 193 -9.21 -1.82 -7.06
N ALA A 194 -8.50 -2.52 -7.94
CA ALA A 194 -8.06 -3.91 -7.71
C ALA A 194 -6.66 -4.15 -8.26
N CYS A 195 -5.77 -4.71 -7.42
CA CYS A 195 -4.46 -5.16 -7.85
C CYS A 195 -4.58 -6.51 -8.58
N LEU A 196 -4.21 -6.56 -9.85
CA LEU A 196 -4.29 -7.76 -10.65
C LEU A 196 -2.97 -8.53 -10.63
N TYR A 197 -3.07 -9.81 -10.29
CA TYR A 197 -1.95 -10.74 -10.22
C TYR A 197 -2.03 -11.75 -11.35
N ASN A 198 -0.88 -12.26 -11.80
CA ASN A 198 -0.87 -13.39 -12.71
C ASN A 198 -1.20 -14.68 -11.94
N SER A 199 -2.24 -15.39 -12.34
CA SER A 199 -2.66 -16.67 -11.75
C SER A 199 -1.93 -17.88 -12.32
N LYS A 200 -1.30 -17.74 -13.51
CA LYS A 200 -0.69 -18.84 -14.28
C LYS A 200 0.84 -18.83 -14.31
N GLY A 201 1.47 -17.97 -13.49
CA GLY A 201 2.91 -17.77 -13.49
C GLY A 201 3.37 -16.84 -14.64
N GLY A 202 3.81 -15.65 -14.29
CA GLY A 202 4.20 -14.55 -15.18
C GLY A 202 4.02 -13.22 -14.47
N THR A 203 4.35 -12.12 -15.14
CA THR A 203 4.38 -10.79 -14.51
C THR A 203 3.10 -9.98 -14.69
N LEU A 204 2.21 -10.41 -15.57
CA LEU A 204 1.00 -9.66 -15.89
C LEU A 204 -0.23 -10.59 -15.91
N ALA A 205 -1.32 -10.18 -15.26
CA ALA A 205 -2.59 -10.88 -15.30
C ALA A 205 -3.14 -10.95 -16.72
N GLU A 206 -3.94 -11.98 -17.00
CA GLU A 206 -4.58 -12.16 -18.30
C GLU A 206 -5.57 -11.02 -18.63
N LYS A 207 -5.78 -10.77 -19.91
CA LYS A 207 -6.64 -9.66 -20.41
C LYS A 207 -8.06 -9.74 -19.84
N GLU A 208 -8.58 -10.94 -19.67
CA GLU A 208 -9.91 -11.23 -19.14
C GLU A 208 -10.13 -10.62 -17.75
N ASN A 209 -9.09 -10.54 -16.92
CA ASN A 209 -9.17 -9.93 -15.57
C ASN A 209 -9.26 -8.39 -15.66
N PHE A 210 -8.60 -7.77 -16.65
CA PHE A 210 -8.75 -6.34 -16.92
C PHE A 210 -10.15 -6.03 -17.46
N ASP A 211 -10.67 -6.87 -18.37
CA ASP A 211 -12.03 -6.73 -18.90
C ASP A 211 -13.08 -6.92 -17.79
N LEU A 212 -12.84 -7.85 -16.87
CA LEU A 212 -13.70 -8.06 -15.68
C LEU A 212 -13.71 -6.82 -14.79
N CYS A 213 -12.54 -6.26 -14.43
CA CYS A 213 -12.47 -5.00 -13.70
C CYS A 213 -13.29 -3.90 -14.37
N LYS A 214 -13.13 -3.75 -15.68
CA LYS A 214 -13.88 -2.75 -16.47
C LYS A 214 -15.39 -2.97 -16.39
N SER A 215 -15.85 -4.22 -16.49
CA SER A 215 -17.28 -4.57 -16.41
C SER A 215 -17.86 -4.28 -15.02
N MET A 216 -17.05 -4.38 -13.98
CA MET A 216 -17.41 -4.08 -12.58
C MET A 216 -17.28 -2.60 -12.22
N GLY A 217 -16.74 -1.75 -13.11
CA GLY A 217 -16.42 -0.35 -12.82
C GLY A 217 -15.22 -0.16 -11.88
N ILE A 218 -14.38 -1.19 -11.71
CA ILE A 218 -13.19 -1.20 -10.86
C ILE A 218 -11.97 -0.83 -11.70
N LEU A 219 -11.10 0.05 -11.18
CA LEU A 219 -9.88 0.45 -11.86
C LEU A 219 -8.76 -0.57 -11.61
N PRO A 220 -8.15 -1.16 -12.66
CA PRO A 220 -7.10 -2.14 -12.49
C PRO A 220 -5.75 -1.51 -12.15
N CYS A 221 -5.07 -2.10 -11.17
CA CYS A 221 -3.70 -1.82 -10.78
C CYS A 221 -2.81 -3.02 -11.11
N VAL A 222 -1.54 -2.78 -11.43
CA VAL A 222 -0.51 -3.82 -11.58
C VAL A 222 0.61 -3.55 -10.59
N CYS A 223 0.93 -4.56 -9.77
CA CYS A 223 2.02 -4.49 -8.81
C CYS A 223 3.31 -5.04 -9.40
N LEU A 224 4.41 -4.34 -9.10
CA LEU A 224 5.80 -4.74 -9.35
C LEU A 224 6.09 -5.14 -10.81
N PRO A 225 5.73 -4.29 -11.81
CA PRO A 225 6.07 -4.55 -13.19
C PRO A 225 7.60 -4.53 -13.38
N GLU A 226 8.14 -5.52 -14.07
CA GLU A 226 9.59 -5.76 -14.15
C GLU A 226 10.30 -4.92 -15.22
N ASN A 227 9.61 -4.66 -16.34
CA ASN A 227 10.25 -4.06 -17.51
C ASN A 227 9.27 -3.27 -18.38
N LYS A 228 9.79 -2.47 -19.30
CA LYS A 228 9.03 -1.60 -20.20
C LYS A 228 7.95 -2.32 -21.03
N ALA A 229 8.19 -3.57 -21.40
CA ALA A 229 7.23 -4.35 -22.17
C ALA A 229 5.97 -4.63 -21.33
N VAL A 230 6.14 -5.01 -20.06
CA VAL A 230 5.03 -5.23 -19.11
C VAL A 230 4.26 -3.94 -18.85
N TYR A 231 4.93 -2.79 -18.68
CA TYR A 231 4.25 -1.49 -18.54
C TYR A 231 3.38 -1.17 -19.75
N ARG A 232 3.94 -1.32 -20.96
CA ARG A 232 3.20 -1.05 -22.21
C ARG A 232 1.97 -1.95 -22.32
N GLU A 233 2.17 -3.25 -22.19
CA GLU A 233 1.09 -4.23 -22.34
C GLU A 233 -0.01 -4.03 -21.29
N ALA A 234 0.36 -3.73 -20.04
CA ALA A 234 -0.61 -3.44 -18.99
C ALA A 234 -1.45 -2.20 -19.33
N VAL A 235 -0.83 -1.13 -19.85
CA VAL A 235 -1.56 0.07 -20.28
C VAL A 235 -2.51 -0.25 -21.44
N GLU A 236 -2.06 -1.04 -22.41
CA GLU A 236 -2.91 -1.49 -23.53
C GLU A 236 -4.10 -2.34 -23.04
N ARG A 237 -3.93 -3.10 -21.97
CA ARG A 237 -5.00 -3.84 -21.29
C ARG A 237 -5.91 -2.96 -20.42
N GLY A 238 -5.55 -1.69 -20.19
CA GLY A 238 -6.36 -0.72 -19.46
C GLY A 238 -5.91 -0.48 -18.00
N CYS A 239 -4.68 -0.85 -17.63
CA CYS A 239 -4.09 -0.54 -16.32
C CYS A 239 -4.15 0.97 -16.03
N LYS A 240 -4.51 1.32 -14.80
CA LYS A 240 -4.65 2.71 -14.34
C LYS A 240 -3.68 3.09 -13.22
N MET A 241 -3.02 2.12 -12.60
CA MET A 241 -2.00 2.37 -11.59
C MET A 241 -0.93 1.28 -11.63
N PHE A 242 0.32 1.68 -11.46
CA PHE A 242 1.45 0.79 -11.19
C PHE A 242 1.98 1.03 -9.79
N THR A 243 2.07 -0.02 -8.99
CA THR A 243 2.82 -0.01 -7.72
C THR A 243 4.20 -0.58 -8.01
N CYS A 244 5.28 0.18 -7.81
CA CYS A 244 6.62 -0.17 -8.27
C CYS A 244 7.69 0.01 -7.18
N ASN A 245 8.70 -0.89 -7.16
CA ASN A 245 9.82 -0.83 -6.22
C ASN A 245 10.82 0.26 -6.56
N ASP A 246 11.00 0.53 -7.86
CA ASP A 246 11.89 1.58 -8.38
C ASP A 246 11.07 2.67 -9.08
N PRO A 247 10.68 3.72 -8.34
CA PRO A 247 9.87 4.81 -8.88
C PRO A 247 10.62 5.64 -9.93
N ARG A 248 11.97 5.73 -9.87
CA ARG A 248 12.77 6.43 -10.89
C ARG A 248 12.62 5.77 -12.23
N LYS A 249 12.89 4.46 -12.26
CA LYS A 249 12.77 3.65 -13.48
C LYS A 249 11.33 3.64 -14.01
N ALA A 250 10.35 3.56 -13.13
CA ALA A 250 8.94 3.61 -13.54
C ALA A 250 8.60 4.95 -14.22
N LEU A 251 9.00 6.08 -13.64
CA LEU A 251 8.78 7.41 -14.21
C LEU A 251 9.51 7.60 -15.55
N GLU A 252 10.72 7.06 -15.71
CA GLU A 252 11.46 7.07 -16.95
C GLU A 252 10.73 6.27 -18.04
N ILE A 253 10.32 5.04 -17.74
CA ILE A 253 9.55 4.20 -18.66
C ILE A 253 8.26 4.90 -19.10
N MET A 254 7.54 5.56 -18.19
CA MET A 254 6.30 6.26 -18.51
C MET A 254 6.55 7.45 -19.46
N ARG A 255 7.67 8.19 -19.29
CA ARG A 255 8.06 9.25 -20.25
C ARG A 255 8.40 8.67 -21.62
N GLU A 256 9.17 7.59 -21.67
CA GLU A 256 9.51 6.90 -22.92
C GLU A 256 8.29 6.30 -23.67
N LEU A 257 7.23 5.99 -22.94
CA LEU A 257 5.95 5.55 -23.51
C LEU A 257 5.05 6.71 -23.92
N GLY A 258 5.45 7.96 -23.66
CA GLY A 258 4.64 9.15 -23.97
C GLY A 258 3.43 9.32 -23.05
N LEU A 259 3.45 8.73 -21.86
CA LEU A 259 2.35 8.74 -20.89
C LEU A 259 2.59 9.76 -19.75
N ARG A 260 3.75 10.42 -19.79
CA ARG A 260 4.14 11.51 -18.87
C ARG A 260 4.98 12.57 -19.57
#